data_8d085333f1e9a2e293a32edcf04277f6
#
_entry.id   8d085333f1e9a2e293a32edcf04277f6
#
_cell.length_a   1.000
_cell.length_b   1.000
_cell.length_c   1.000
_cell.angle_alpha   90.00
_cell.angle_beta   90.00
_cell.angle_gamma   90.00
#
_symmetry.space_group_name_H-M   'P 1'
#
loop_
_entity.id
_entity.type
_entity.pdbx_description
1 polymer ?
#
loop_
_entity_poly.entity_id
_entity_poly.type
_entity_poly.pdbx_seq_one_letter_code
_entity_poly.pdbx_strand_id
1 'polypeptide(L)'
;MEGTFVGADGRISGYDLKLTVEQPNDLVVFAHGFMGFKDWGCWNLVQDYFVKNGLSFLKYNVSHNGVTLEQPTDFADLNAFGSNSYSKEKADLRCIITQIKDELGDQIKIHLIGHSRGGGIVILMADEFKVTSVTTWAGISDIGKRFPMGAELENWKQNGSRTILNGRTHQAMPLNYTQYLDFLENQQGLDIEGSCQKLKIPVCAIHGDADTSVELKEGHQIAEWTKTSLHIIPEANHTFGATQPWNSNFLPCQLNDVCDITIQFIHETIQL
;
A
#
# COMPACT_ATOMS: atom_id res chain seq x y z
N MET A 1 14.08 -13.44 3.70
CA MET A 1 15.26 -12.56 3.83
C MET A 1 14.75 -11.21 4.31
N GLU A 2 15.31 -10.69 5.37
CA GLU A 2 15.10 -9.31 5.80
C GLU A 2 16.20 -8.45 5.19
N GLY A 3 15.86 -7.27 4.69
CA GLY A 3 16.79 -6.36 4.07
C GLY A 3 16.45 -4.90 4.30
N THR A 4 17.30 -4.01 3.81
CA THR A 4 17.09 -2.58 3.85
C THR A 4 17.25 -1.96 2.47
N PHE A 5 16.58 -0.85 2.24
CA PHE A 5 16.72 -0.03 1.03
C PHE A 5 16.83 1.44 1.41
N VAL A 6 17.38 2.22 0.50
CA VAL A 6 17.44 3.67 0.64
C VAL A 6 16.21 4.27 -0.04
N GLY A 7 15.28 4.73 0.78
CA GLY A 7 14.03 5.33 0.32
C GLY A 7 14.13 6.85 0.11
N ALA A 8 12.96 7.50 0.14
CA ALA A 8 12.83 8.94 -0.03
C ALA A 8 13.73 9.71 0.93
N ASP A 9 14.26 10.83 0.47
CA ASP A 9 15.20 11.70 1.21
C ASP A 9 16.43 10.96 1.76
N GLY A 10 16.80 9.82 1.17
CA GLY A 10 17.95 9.03 1.61
C GLY A 10 17.73 8.25 2.91
N ARG A 11 16.47 8.12 3.38
CA ARG A 11 16.16 7.37 4.60
C ARG A 11 16.25 5.87 4.37
N ILE A 12 16.93 5.18 5.27
CA ILE A 12 16.99 3.71 5.26
C ILE A 12 15.69 3.17 5.81
N SER A 13 15.09 2.22 5.09
CA SER A 13 13.87 1.51 5.49
C SER A 13 14.00 0.01 5.27
N GLY A 14 13.16 -0.77 5.98
CA GLY A 14 13.23 -2.22 5.97
C GLY A 14 12.25 -2.86 4.98
N TYR A 15 12.61 -4.01 4.47
CA TYR A 15 11.74 -4.89 3.70
C TYR A 15 11.92 -6.36 4.10
N ASP A 16 10.90 -7.18 3.81
CA ASP A 16 10.99 -8.63 3.89
C ASP A 16 10.70 -9.23 2.53
N LEU A 17 11.63 -10.05 2.06
CA LEU A 17 11.51 -10.80 0.81
C LEU A 17 11.49 -12.31 1.11
N LYS A 18 10.45 -13.00 0.65
CA LYS A 18 10.37 -14.47 0.65
C LYS A 18 10.24 -14.95 -0.78
N LEU A 19 11.22 -15.74 -1.21
CA LEU A 19 11.26 -16.34 -2.53
C LEU A 19 10.75 -17.77 -2.49
N THR A 20 10.03 -18.19 -3.52
CA THR A 20 9.62 -19.59 -3.73
C THR A 20 10.75 -20.45 -4.27
N VAL A 21 11.62 -19.85 -5.10
CA VAL A 21 12.82 -20.41 -5.68
C VAL A 21 13.90 -19.34 -5.75
N GLU A 22 15.17 -19.72 -5.96
CA GLU A 22 16.30 -18.76 -5.98
C GLU A 22 16.16 -17.69 -7.07
N GLN A 23 15.63 -18.05 -8.24
CA GLN A 23 15.38 -17.14 -9.37
C GLN A 23 13.90 -17.22 -9.76
N PRO A 24 13.00 -16.48 -9.09
CA PRO A 24 11.60 -16.48 -9.44
C PRO A 24 11.35 -15.68 -10.72
N ASN A 25 10.34 -16.08 -11.49
CA ASN A 25 9.88 -15.30 -12.63
C ASN A 25 8.93 -14.17 -12.21
N ASP A 26 8.20 -14.39 -11.13
CA ASP A 26 7.12 -13.51 -10.68
C ASP A 26 7.31 -13.14 -9.20
N LEU A 27 7.11 -11.86 -8.90
CA LEU A 27 7.22 -11.30 -7.56
C LEU A 27 6.03 -10.39 -7.24
N VAL A 28 5.38 -10.68 -6.15
CA VAL A 28 4.40 -9.78 -5.54
C VAL A 28 5.12 -8.72 -4.71
N VAL A 29 4.80 -7.45 -4.92
CA VAL A 29 5.26 -6.33 -4.07
C VAL A 29 4.06 -5.70 -3.39
N PHE A 30 4.04 -5.74 -2.05
CA PHE A 30 2.94 -5.27 -1.22
C PHE A 30 3.24 -3.90 -0.59
N ALA A 31 2.37 -2.93 -0.87
CA ALA A 31 2.37 -1.58 -0.30
C ALA A 31 1.28 -1.44 0.77
N HIS A 32 1.69 -1.20 2.03
CA HIS A 32 0.76 -0.99 3.14
C HIS A 32 0.07 0.38 3.09
N GLY A 33 -0.98 0.56 3.90
CA GLY A 33 -1.74 1.80 4.01
C GLY A 33 -1.16 2.81 5.02
N PHE A 34 -1.88 3.93 5.17
CA PHE A 34 -1.58 4.97 6.17
C PHE A 34 -1.64 4.39 7.59
N MET A 35 -0.75 4.83 8.48
CA MET A 35 -0.56 4.25 9.81
C MET A 35 -0.27 2.74 9.81
N GLY A 36 0.14 2.20 8.66
CA GLY A 36 0.57 0.83 8.51
C GLY A 36 2.10 0.69 8.54
N PHE A 37 2.54 -0.54 8.60
CA PHE A 37 3.93 -0.97 8.44
C PHE A 37 3.97 -2.41 7.91
N LYS A 38 5.11 -2.86 7.43
CA LYS A 38 5.25 -4.17 6.76
C LYS A 38 4.81 -5.37 7.61
N ASP A 39 4.89 -5.25 8.95
CA ASP A 39 4.53 -6.29 9.91
C ASP A 39 3.22 -6.01 10.67
N TRP A 40 2.40 -5.07 10.16
CA TRP A 40 1.13 -4.74 10.78
C TRP A 40 0.16 -5.92 10.74
N GLY A 41 -0.45 -6.22 11.87
CA GLY A 41 -1.47 -7.26 11.97
C GLY A 41 -0.94 -8.62 11.53
N CYS A 42 -1.53 -9.17 10.49
CA CYS A 42 -1.20 -10.49 9.96
C CYS A 42 -0.51 -10.47 8.58
N TRP A 43 0.13 -9.35 8.19
CA TRP A 43 0.83 -9.28 6.89
C TRP A 43 1.96 -10.31 6.74
N ASN A 44 2.54 -10.79 7.86
CA ASN A 44 3.48 -11.91 7.85
C ASN A 44 2.81 -13.21 7.39
N LEU A 45 1.59 -13.48 7.88
CA LEU A 45 0.80 -14.66 7.46
C LEU A 45 0.34 -14.54 6.00
N VAL A 46 0.01 -13.32 5.55
CA VAL A 46 -0.29 -13.04 4.13
C VAL A 46 0.91 -13.39 3.26
N GLN A 47 2.11 -12.91 3.61
CA GLN A 47 3.33 -13.26 2.88
C GLN A 47 3.55 -14.76 2.82
N ASP A 48 3.39 -15.48 3.94
CA ASP A 48 3.54 -16.94 4.00
C ASP A 48 2.50 -17.65 3.15
N TYR A 49 1.26 -17.13 3.13
CA TYR A 49 0.18 -17.68 2.33
C TYR A 49 0.45 -17.59 0.83
N PHE A 50 0.93 -16.44 0.35
CA PHE A 50 1.32 -16.25 -1.05
C PHE A 50 2.48 -17.16 -1.45
N VAL A 51 3.53 -17.25 -0.62
CA VAL A 51 4.68 -18.10 -0.87
C VAL A 51 4.30 -19.58 -0.92
N LYS A 52 3.42 -20.02 -0.02
CA LYS A 52 2.88 -21.40 -0.02
C LYS A 52 2.09 -21.71 -1.30
N ASN A 53 1.48 -20.69 -1.91
CA ASN A 53 0.74 -20.81 -3.17
C ASN A 53 1.60 -20.48 -4.41
N GLY A 54 2.93 -20.53 -4.30
CA GLY A 54 3.86 -20.46 -5.42
C GLY A 54 4.23 -19.05 -5.88
N LEU A 55 3.89 -18.01 -5.15
CA LEU A 55 4.21 -16.61 -5.46
C LEU A 55 5.25 -16.04 -4.51
N SER A 56 6.41 -15.64 -5.02
CA SER A 56 7.38 -14.88 -4.24
C SER A 56 6.78 -13.55 -3.79
N PHE A 57 7.12 -13.09 -2.57
CA PHE A 57 6.43 -11.97 -1.98
C PHE A 57 7.40 -11.04 -1.23
N LEU A 58 7.30 -9.75 -1.54
CA LEU A 58 8.01 -8.67 -0.88
C LEU A 58 7.00 -7.73 -0.21
N LYS A 59 7.26 -7.37 1.05
CA LYS A 59 6.60 -6.28 1.77
C LYS A 59 7.66 -5.34 2.33
N TYR A 60 7.39 -4.05 2.34
CA TYR A 60 8.35 -3.04 2.77
C TYR A 60 7.69 -1.98 3.65
N ASN A 61 8.49 -1.27 4.44
CA ASN A 61 8.05 -0.07 5.12
C ASN A 61 8.27 1.15 4.23
N VAL A 62 7.24 2.00 4.14
CA VAL A 62 7.43 3.37 3.65
C VAL A 62 8.44 4.08 4.55
N SER A 63 9.45 4.72 3.99
CA SER A 63 10.58 5.27 4.72
C SER A 63 10.21 6.34 5.77
N HIS A 64 9.07 7.00 5.57
CA HIS A 64 8.54 8.03 6.44
C HIS A 64 7.27 7.57 7.20
N ASN A 65 7.01 6.27 7.32
CA ASN A 65 5.82 5.78 8.05
C ASN A 65 5.92 5.93 9.58
N GLY A 66 7.08 6.31 10.10
CA GLY A 66 7.30 6.55 11.53
C GLY A 66 7.83 5.37 12.32
N VAL A 67 7.95 4.16 11.72
CA VAL A 67 8.68 3.06 12.37
C VAL A 67 10.18 3.17 12.07
N THR A 68 11.01 2.51 12.88
CA THR A 68 12.46 2.40 12.66
C THR A 68 12.88 0.94 12.53
N LEU A 69 14.13 0.70 12.15
CA LEU A 69 14.66 -0.66 12.08
C LEU A 69 14.71 -1.31 13.47
N GLU A 70 14.96 -0.51 14.52
CA GLU A 70 15.04 -0.96 15.90
C GLU A 70 13.64 -1.12 16.55
N GLN A 71 12.65 -0.38 16.05
CA GLN A 71 11.27 -0.42 16.54
C GLN A 71 10.30 -0.57 15.35
N PRO A 72 10.25 -1.77 14.74
CA PRO A 72 9.56 -1.99 13.47
C PRO A 72 8.02 -2.07 13.60
N THR A 73 7.49 -2.09 14.81
CA THR A 73 6.04 -2.23 15.10
C THR A 73 5.44 -1.03 15.83
N ASP A 74 6.27 -0.02 16.15
CA ASP A 74 5.87 1.17 16.87
C ASP A 74 6.27 2.45 16.12
N PHE A 75 5.43 3.48 16.17
CA PHE A 75 5.72 4.76 15.55
C PHE A 75 6.68 5.59 16.42
N ALA A 76 7.96 5.22 16.38
CA ALA A 76 9.01 5.82 17.21
C ALA A 76 9.55 7.14 16.64
N ASP A 77 9.52 7.29 15.31
CA ASP A 77 9.98 8.52 14.62
C ASP A 77 8.78 9.34 14.12
N LEU A 78 8.21 10.12 15.05
CA LEU A 78 7.09 10.99 14.73
C LEU A 78 7.44 12.15 13.79
N ASN A 79 8.71 12.55 13.72
CA ASN A 79 9.16 13.58 12.78
C ASN A 79 9.11 13.06 11.34
N ALA A 80 9.58 11.83 11.11
CA ALA A 80 9.43 11.17 9.82
C ALA A 80 7.95 11.01 9.46
N PHE A 81 7.14 10.47 10.38
CA PHE A 81 5.71 10.31 10.17
C PHE A 81 5.02 11.63 9.78
N GLY A 82 5.31 12.70 10.52
CA GLY A 82 4.76 14.02 10.26
C GLY A 82 5.15 14.59 8.90
N SER A 83 6.31 14.26 8.40
CA SER A 83 6.85 14.75 7.11
C SER A 83 6.64 13.78 5.93
N ASN A 84 5.90 12.68 6.13
CA ASN A 84 5.55 11.78 5.04
C ASN A 84 4.70 12.49 3.98
N SER A 85 4.74 12.02 2.74
CA SER A 85 3.88 12.50 1.66
C SER A 85 3.65 11.41 0.61
N TYR A 86 2.65 11.61 -0.25
CA TYR A 86 2.38 10.67 -1.33
C TYR A 86 3.53 10.57 -2.34
N SER A 87 4.21 11.68 -2.62
CA SER A 87 5.38 11.67 -3.50
C SER A 87 6.55 10.87 -2.90
N LYS A 88 6.74 10.92 -1.57
CA LYS A 88 7.74 10.09 -0.88
C LYS A 88 7.38 8.61 -0.91
N GLU A 89 6.10 8.25 -0.70
CA GLU A 89 5.65 6.87 -0.80
C GLU A 89 5.84 6.31 -2.23
N LYS A 90 5.61 7.13 -3.27
CA LYS A 90 5.94 6.78 -4.66
C LYS A 90 7.44 6.58 -4.85
N ALA A 91 8.27 7.48 -4.28
CA ALA A 91 9.73 7.37 -4.36
C ALA A 91 10.23 6.09 -3.67
N ASP A 92 9.67 5.74 -2.51
CA ASP A 92 10.01 4.50 -1.81
C ASP A 92 9.69 3.26 -2.65
N LEU A 93 8.50 3.20 -3.24
CA LEU A 93 8.13 2.09 -4.13
C LEU A 93 9.05 2.01 -5.35
N ARG A 94 9.48 3.16 -5.89
CA ARG A 94 10.48 3.22 -6.97
C ARG A 94 11.80 2.63 -6.51
N CYS A 95 12.32 3.07 -5.37
CA CYS A 95 13.61 2.63 -4.86
C CYS A 95 13.65 1.13 -4.61
N ILE A 96 12.63 0.57 -3.93
CA ILE A 96 12.60 -0.86 -3.62
C ILE A 96 12.44 -1.72 -4.87
N ILE A 97 11.60 -1.34 -5.83
CA ILE A 97 11.46 -2.10 -7.09
C ILE A 97 12.77 -2.06 -7.88
N THR A 98 13.42 -0.91 -7.97
CA THR A 98 14.72 -0.79 -8.66
C THR A 98 15.75 -1.69 -8.01
N GLN A 99 15.92 -1.61 -6.68
CA GLN A 99 16.88 -2.47 -5.96
C GLN A 99 16.59 -3.97 -6.20
N ILE A 100 15.34 -4.39 -6.14
CA ILE A 100 14.99 -5.80 -6.32
C ILE A 100 15.21 -6.27 -7.76
N LYS A 101 14.99 -5.41 -8.75
CA LYS A 101 15.34 -5.73 -10.14
C LYS A 101 16.85 -5.86 -10.35
N ASP A 102 17.64 -5.00 -9.68
CA ASP A 102 19.10 -5.13 -9.70
C ASP A 102 19.59 -6.44 -9.05
N GLU A 103 18.89 -6.91 -7.99
CA GLU A 103 19.23 -8.15 -7.27
C GLU A 103 18.75 -9.43 -7.98
N LEU A 104 17.53 -9.42 -8.54
CA LEU A 104 16.88 -10.62 -9.12
C LEU A 104 16.89 -10.64 -10.65
N GLY A 105 17.27 -9.52 -11.28
CA GLY A 105 17.29 -9.35 -12.73
C GLY A 105 16.05 -8.60 -13.28
N ASP A 106 16.26 -7.85 -14.36
CA ASP A 106 15.24 -7.02 -15.00
C ASP A 106 14.04 -7.78 -15.57
N GLN A 107 14.20 -9.09 -15.82
CA GLN A 107 13.14 -9.90 -16.37
C GLN A 107 12.06 -10.27 -15.36
N ILE A 108 12.27 -10.04 -14.06
CA ILE A 108 11.29 -10.38 -13.03
C ILE A 108 9.98 -9.64 -13.29
N LYS A 109 8.89 -10.37 -13.37
CA LYS A 109 7.55 -9.83 -13.52
C LYS A 109 7.03 -9.37 -12.16
N ILE A 110 6.65 -8.11 -12.07
CA ILE A 110 6.16 -7.51 -10.82
C ILE A 110 4.63 -7.47 -10.82
N HIS A 111 4.04 -8.00 -9.76
CA HIS A 111 2.62 -7.87 -9.42
C HIS A 111 2.47 -6.96 -8.21
N LEU A 112 1.86 -5.80 -8.38
CA LEU A 112 1.67 -4.85 -7.28
C LEU A 112 0.39 -5.15 -6.52
N ILE A 113 0.47 -5.20 -5.20
CA ILE A 113 -0.69 -5.22 -4.31
C ILE A 113 -0.61 -4.00 -3.39
N GLY A 114 -1.68 -3.23 -3.29
CA GLY A 114 -1.74 -2.09 -2.38
C GLY A 114 -2.97 -2.10 -1.50
N HIS A 115 -2.77 -1.95 -0.19
CA HIS A 115 -3.86 -1.80 0.77
C HIS A 115 -4.14 -0.33 1.05
N SER A 116 -5.39 0.10 1.00
CA SER A 116 -5.81 1.45 1.39
C SER A 116 -5.07 2.54 0.59
N ARG A 117 -4.32 3.43 1.27
CA ARG A 117 -3.41 4.41 0.63
C ARG A 117 -2.43 3.73 -0.33
N GLY A 118 -1.87 2.58 0.08
CA GLY A 118 -1.00 1.78 -0.78
C GLY A 118 -1.66 1.37 -2.10
N GLY A 119 -3.00 1.15 -2.10
CA GLY A 119 -3.77 0.88 -3.31
C GLY A 119 -3.71 2.03 -4.32
N GLY A 120 -3.83 3.27 -3.84
CA GLY A 120 -3.62 4.45 -4.69
C GLY A 120 -2.18 4.56 -5.20
N ILE A 121 -1.18 4.31 -4.33
CA ILE A 121 0.23 4.38 -4.70
C ILE A 121 0.59 3.36 -5.79
N VAL A 122 0.14 2.11 -5.69
CA VAL A 122 0.48 1.09 -6.70
C VAL A 122 -0.16 1.40 -8.06
N ILE A 123 -1.37 1.98 -8.09
CA ILE A 123 -1.99 2.47 -9.33
C ILE A 123 -1.13 3.56 -9.98
N LEU A 124 -0.71 4.56 -9.19
CA LEU A 124 0.09 5.69 -9.69
C LEU A 124 1.45 5.29 -10.24
N MET A 125 1.99 4.15 -9.81
CA MET A 125 3.33 3.70 -10.17
C MET A 125 3.35 2.56 -11.20
N ALA A 126 2.20 1.97 -11.50
CA ALA A 126 2.11 0.77 -12.34
C ALA A 126 2.68 0.95 -13.76
N ASP A 127 2.39 2.09 -14.39
CA ASP A 127 2.85 2.38 -15.76
C ASP A 127 4.37 2.63 -15.82
N GLU A 128 4.94 3.25 -14.78
CA GLU A 128 6.38 3.55 -14.71
C GLU A 128 7.23 2.28 -14.77
N PHE A 129 6.81 1.25 -14.06
CA PHE A 129 7.56 -0.02 -13.99
C PHE A 129 7.11 -1.08 -14.99
N LYS A 130 6.08 -0.78 -15.79
CA LYS A 130 5.47 -1.76 -16.70
C LYS A 130 5.18 -3.07 -15.98
N VAL A 131 4.53 -2.94 -14.80
CA VAL A 131 4.22 -4.10 -13.97
C VAL A 131 3.24 -5.03 -14.68
N THR A 132 3.23 -6.30 -14.29
CA THR A 132 2.41 -7.32 -14.93
C THR A 132 0.94 -7.20 -14.54
N SER A 133 0.67 -6.86 -13.28
CA SER A 133 -0.69 -6.62 -12.79
C SER A 133 -0.73 -5.73 -11.55
N VAL A 134 -1.90 -5.18 -11.26
CA VAL A 134 -2.18 -4.40 -10.05
C VAL A 134 -3.38 -4.99 -9.32
N THR A 135 -3.28 -5.14 -8.01
CA THR A 135 -4.41 -5.47 -7.14
C THR A 135 -4.58 -4.40 -6.06
N THR A 136 -5.79 -3.91 -5.87
CA THR A 136 -6.11 -2.98 -4.78
C THR A 136 -6.97 -3.66 -3.72
N TRP A 137 -6.55 -3.58 -2.46
CA TRP A 137 -7.29 -4.02 -1.29
C TRP A 137 -7.83 -2.80 -0.55
N ALA A 138 -9.12 -2.55 -0.62
CA ALA A 138 -9.76 -1.37 -0.04
C ALA A 138 -9.02 -0.07 -0.43
N GLY A 139 -8.62 0.05 -1.72
CA GLY A 139 -7.78 1.12 -2.23
C GLY A 139 -8.51 2.47 -2.26
N ILE A 140 -7.76 3.56 -2.01
CA ILE A 140 -8.28 4.92 -2.18
C ILE A 140 -8.35 5.29 -3.67
N SER A 141 -9.40 6.02 -4.06
CA SER A 141 -9.58 6.54 -5.43
C SER A 141 -9.22 8.01 -5.58
N ASP A 142 -9.11 8.73 -4.46
CA ASP A 142 -8.90 10.19 -4.48
C ASP A 142 -8.05 10.62 -3.28
N ILE A 143 -6.87 11.16 -3.57
CA ILE A 143 -5.95 11.68 -2.55
C ILE A 143 -6.48 12.99 -1.96
N GLY A 144 -7.10 13.84 -2.76
CA GLY A 144 -7.61 15.14 -2.33
C GLY A 144 -8.61 15.02 -1.19
N LYS A 145 -9.45 13.97 -1.21
CA LYS A 145 -10.42 13.68 -0.14
C LYS A 145 -9.79 13.32 1.21
N ARG A 146 -8.50 13.04 1.26
CA ARG A 146 -7.80 12.69 2.51
C ARG A 146 -7.36 13.92 3.31
N PHE A 147 -7.52 15.10 2.74
CA PHE A 147 -7.17 16.37 3.38
C PHE A 147 -8.41 17.07 3.93
N PRO A 148 -8.27 17.80 5.05
CA PRO A 148 -9.36 18.62 5.58
C PRO A 148 -9.70 19.76 4.64
N MET A 149 -10.88 20.35 4.81
CA MET A 149 -11.34 21.49 4.04
C MET A 149 -11.75 22.65 4.95
N GLY A 150 -11.93 23.84 4.37
CA GLY A 150 -12.45 25.03 5.07
C GLY A 150 -11.57 25.44 6.25
N ALA A 151 -12.19 25.72 7.39
CA ALA A 151 -11.50 26.23 8.57
C ALA A 151 -10.44 25.26 9.14
N GLU A 152 -10.63 23.95 9.03
CA GLU A 152 -9.65 22.98 9.49
C GLU A 152 -8.37 23.02 8.65
N LEU A 153 -8.49 23.17 7.32
CA LEU A 153 -7.35 23.35 6.43
C LEU A 153 -6.59 24.64 6.72
N GLU A 154 -7.31 25.76 6.93
CA GLU A 154 -6.69 27.04 7.29
C GLU A 154 -5.97 26.98 8.63
N ASN A 155 -6.55 26.32 9.63
CA ASN A 155 -5.89 26.10 10.91
C ASN A 155 -4.62 25.25 10.77
N TRP A 156 -4.67 24.21 9.94
CA TRP A 156 -3.49 23.38 9.66
C TRP A 156 -2.38 24.18 8.98
N LYS A 157 -2.74 25.03 8.01
CA LYS A 157 -1.81 25.95 7.34
C LYS A 157 -1.15 26.92 8.32
N GLN A 158 -1.95 27.57 9.18
CA GLN A 158 -1.46 28.56 10.15
C GLN A 158 -0.53 27.94 11.20
N ASN A 159 -0.85 26.74 11.67
CA ASN A 159 -0.08 26.04 12.70
C ASN A 159 1.10 25.24 12.12
N GLY A 160 1.17 25.06 10.81
CA GLY A 160 2.19 24.24 10.14
C GLY A 160 2.06 22.73 10.37
N SER A 161 1.28 22.32 11.36
CA SER A 161 1.00 20.91 11.68
C SER A 161 -0.37 20.75 12.32
N ARG A 162 -0.94 19.53 12.22
CA ARG A 162 -2.10 19.07 12.96
C ARG A 162 -1.81 17.72 13.58
N THR A 163 -2.60 17.32 14.55
CA THR A 163 -2.44 16.03 15.23
C THR A 163 -3.68 15.17 15.00
N ILE A 164 -3.45 13.89 14.72
CA ILE A 164 -4.47 12.85 14.75
C ILE A 164 -4.13 11.82 15.82
N LEU A 165 -5.12 11.14 16.37
CA LEU A 165 -4.88 10.06 17.33
C LEU A 165 -4.77 8.71 16.62
N ASN A 166 -3.75 7.95 16.98
CA ASN A 166 -3.70 6.54 16.63
C ASN A 166 -4.80 5.80 17.43
N GLY A 167 -5.78 5.24 16.72
CA GLY A 167 -6.93 4.58 17.38
C GLY A 167 -6.55 3.38 18.25
N ARG A 168 -5.38 2.77 18.02
CA ARG A 168 -4.88 1.62 18.78
C ARG A 168 -4.10 2.04 20.03
N THR A 169 -3.16 2.96 19.89
CA THR A 169 -2.19 3.30 20.95
C THR A 169 -2.52 4.59 21.66
N HIS A 170 -3.51 5.36 21.16
CA HIS A 170 -3.83 6.71 21.58
C HIS A 170 -2.64 7.70 21.45
N GLN A 171 -1.60 7.32 20.69
CA GLN A 171 -0.47 8.18 20.41
C GLN A 171 -0.91 9.36 19.55
N ALA A 172 -0.46 10.54 19.90
CA ALA A 172 -0.66 11.77 19.13
C ALA A 172 0.29 11.75 17.92
N MET A 173 -0.27 11.64 16.72
CA MET A 173 0.47 11.49 15.46
C MET A 173 0.46 12.84 14.72
N PRO A 174 1.61 13.48 14.51
CA PRO A 174 1.67 14.76 13.80
C PRO A 174 1.48 14.58 12.30
N LEU A 175 0.84 15.56 11.65
CA LEU A 175 0.76 15.68 10.20
C LEU A 175 1.21 17.10 9.84
N ASN A 176 2.36 17.23 9.18
CA ASN A 176 2.88 18.54 8.78
C ASN A 176 2.12 19.05 7.54
N TYR A 177 1.90 20.35 7.46
CA TYR A 177 1.22 20.98 6.33
C TYR A 177 1.94 20.77 5.00
N THR A 178 3.23 20.44 5.04
CA THR A 178 4.04 20.08 3.86
C THR A 178 3.47 18.88 3.09
N GLN A 179 2.70 17.97 3.74
CA GLN A 179 1.99 16.89 3.06
C GLN A 179 0.93 17.42 2.07
N TYR A 180 0.23 18.49 2.45
CA TYR A 180 -0.74 19.14 1.58
C TYR A 180 -0.08 19.97 0.48
N LEU A 181 1.05 20.62 0.79
CA LEU A 181 1.84 21.32 -0.23
C LEU A 181 2.38 20.35 -1.28
N ASP A 182 2.91 19.19 -0.86
CA ASP A 182 3.34 18.12 -1.78
C ASP A 182 2.20 17.69 -2.72
N PHE A 183 0.99 17.52 -2.18
CA PHE A 183 -0.19 17.20 -2.99
C PHE A 183 -0.50 18.29 -4.01
N LEU A 184 -0.51 19.57 -3.59
CA LEU A 184 -0.82 20.69 -4.49
C LEU A 184 0.22 20.84 -5.61
N GLU A 185 1.50 20.64 -5.29
CA GLU A 185 2.60 20.75 -6.25
C GLU A 185 2.63 19.58 -7.25
N ASN A 186 2.14 18.40 -6.83
CA ASN A 186 2.26 17.16 -7.59
C ASN A 186 0.91 16.59 -8.07
N GLN A 187 -0.18 17.40 -8.12
CA GLN A 187 -1.53 16.95 -8.44
C GLN A 187 -1.60 16.07 -9.70
N GLN A 188 -0.90 16.44 -10.76
CA GLN A 188 -0.89 15.66 -12.00
C GLN A 188 -0.26 14.28 -11.82
N GLY A 189 0.79 14.17 -11.00
CA GLY A 189 1.46 12.91 -10.68
C GLY A 189 0.76 12.08 -9.60
N LEU A 190 -0.28 12.65 -8.97
CA LEU A 190 -1.08 12.07 -7.89
C LEU A 190 -2.55 11.86 -8.31
N ASP A 191 -2.82 11.88 -9.60
CA ASP A 191 -4.14 11.66 -10.20
C ASP A 191 -4.39 10.14 -10.39
N ILE A 192 -5.12 9.55 -9.43
CA ILE A 192 -5.45 8.12 -9.44
C ILE A 192 -6.43 7.81 -10.58
N GLU A 193 -7.45 8.65 -10.81
CA GLU A 193 -8.42 8.45 -11.90
C GLU A 193 -7.72 8.42 -13.25
N GLY A 194 -6.96 9.47 -13.57
CA GLY A 194 -6.23 9.55 -14.83
C GLY A 194 -5.19 8.43 -14.99
N SER A 195 -4.62 7.93 -13.89
CA SER A 195 -3.72 6.77 -13.91
C SER A 195 -4.49 5.48 -14.22
N CYS A 196 -5.62 5.21 -13.54
CA CYS A 196 -6.49 4.07 -13.82
C CYS A 196 -6.91 4.00 -15.30
N GLN A 197 -7.35 5.13 -15.86
CA GLN A 197 -7.81 5.21 -17.26
C GLN A 197 -6.71 4.91 -18.28
N LYS A 198 -5.45 5.12 -17.92
CA LYS A 198 -4.29 4.87 -18.78
C LYS A 198 -3.78 3.43 -18.70
N LEU A 199 -4.05 2.72 -17.60
CA LEU A 199 -3.56 1.35 -17.43
C LEU A 199 -4.05 0.44 -18.55
N LYS A 200 -3.13 -0.37 -19.08
CA LYS A 200 -3.39 -1.38 -20.12
C LYS A 200 -3.13 -2.81 -19.62
N ILE A 201 -2.75 -2.92 -18.36
CA ILE A 201 -2.46 -4.18 -17.68
C ILE A 201 -3.69 -4.66 -16.90
N PRO A 202 -3.77 -5.95 -16.57
CA PRO A 202 -4.82 -6.48 -15.71
C PRO A 202 -4.86 -5.80 -14.35
N VAL A 203 -6.08 -5.46 -13.88
CA VAL A 203 -6.33 -4.87 -12.56
C VAL A 203 -7.39 -5.70 -11.84
N CYS A 204 -7.14 -5.99 -10.56
CA CYS A 204 -8.10 -6.61 -9.64
C CYS A 204 -8.44 -5.61 -8.53
N ALA A 205 -9.70 -5.23 -8.41
CA ALA A 205 -10.17 -4.35 -7.34
C ALA A 205 -10.97 -5.18 -6.32
N ILE A 206 -10.58 -5.12 -5.03
CA ILE A 206 -11.24 -5.86 -3.95
C ILE A 206 -11.58 -4.88 -2.82
N HIS A 207 -12.83 -4.95 -2.30
CA HIS A 207 -13.27 -4.04 -1.25
C HIS A 207 -14.27 -4.71 -0.31
N GLY A 208 -14.24 -4.36 0.97
CA GLY A 208 -15.22 -4.80 1.94
C GLY A 208 -16.45 -3.89 1.94
N ASP A 209 -17.66 -4.44 2.04
CA ASP A 209 -18.90 -3.65 2.04
C ASP A 209 -19.22 -3.00 3.39
N ALA A 210 -18.52 -3.40 4.46
CA ALA A 210 -18.59 -2.78 5.78
C ALA A 210 -17.38 -1.86 6.08
N ASP A 211 -16.62 -1.46 5.06
CA ASP A 211 -15.49 -0.54 5.22
C ASP A 211 -15.96 0.89 5.53
N THR A 212 -15.61 1.39 6.73
CA THR A 212 -15.92 2.75 7.19
C THR A 212 -14.75 3.73 7.04
N SER A 213 -13.57 3.25 6.63
CA SER A 213 -12.36 4.07 6.47
C SER A 213 -12.16 4.56 5.04
N VAL A 214 -12.41 3.67 4.08
CA VAL A 214 -12.46 3.95 2.65
C VAL A 214 -13.81 3.44 2.14
N GLU A 215 -14.66 4.33 1.69
CA GLU A 215 -16.02 3.96 1.28
C GLU A 215 -16.00 2.98 0.10
N LEU A 216 -16.89 2.01 0.09
CA LEU A 216 -17.05 1.04 -1.00
C LEU A 216 -17.16 1.71 -2.39
N LYS A 217 -17.69 2.95 -2.42
CA LYS A 217 -17.74 3.77 -3.63
C LYS A 217 -16.37 3.98 -4.28
N GLU A 218 -15.29 4.06 -3.50
CA GLU A 218 -13.95 4.23 -4.04
C GLU A 218 -13.47 2.98 -4.77
N GLY A 219 -13.80 1.80 -4.26
CA GLY A 219 -13.59 0.53 -4.97
C GLY A 219 -14.34 0.47 -6.30
N HIS A 220 -15.62 0.91 -6.31
CA HIS A 220 -16.42 1.00 -7.55
C HIS A 220 -15.79 1.97 -8.57
N GLN A 221 -15.29 3.13 -8.12
CA GLN A 221 -14.62 4.09 -9.00
C GLN A 221 -13.35 3.49 -9.63
N ILE A 222 -12.49 2.84 -8.84
CA ILE A 222 -11.30 2.15 -9.38
C ILE A 222 -11.69 1.10 -10.42
N ALA A 223 -12.68 0.25 -10.10
CA ALA A 223 -13.16 -0.79 -11.01
C ALA A 223 -13.73 -0.22 -12.32
N GLU A 224 -14.51 0.87 -12.25
CA GLU A 224 -15.07 1.56 -13.41
C GLU A 224 -13.96 2.13 -14.29
N TRP A 225 -13.02 2.87 -13.73
CA TRP A 225 -11.95 3.53 -14.47
C TRP A 225 -10.96 2.54 -15.11
N THR A 226 -10.73 1.40 -14.46
CA THR A 226 -9.88 0.32 -14.99
C THR A 226 -10.64 -0.69 -15.84
N LYS A 227 -11.98 -0.55 -15.96
CA LYS A 227 -12.88 -1.44 -16.72
C LYS A 227 -12.82 -2.89 -16.23
N THR A 228 -12.67 -3.09 -14.94
CA THR A 228 -12.71 -4.40 -14.28
C THR A 228 -13.96 -4.54 -13.41
N SER A 229 -14.22 -5.74 -12.93
CA SER A 229 -15.27 -5.98 -11.94
C SER A 229 -14.71 -5.76 -10.53
N LEU A 230 -15.50 -5.15 -9.64
CA LEU A 230 -15.17 -5.07 -8.23
C LEU A 230 -15.52 -6.39 -7.52
N HIS A 231 -14.55 -6.98 -6.85
CA HIS A 231 -14.79 -8.08 -5.91
C HIS A 231 -15.18 -7.50 -4.55
N ILE A 232 -16.44 -7.71 -4.15
CA ILE A 232 -16.96 -7.25 -2.88
C ILE A 232 -16.87 -8.39 -1.87
N ILE A 233 -16.22 -8.13 -0.72
CA ILE A 233 -16.14 -9.08 0.39
C ILE A 233 -17.24 -8.73 1.40
N PRO A 234 -18.23 -9.61 1.59
CA PRO A 234 -19.37 -9.34 2.47
C PRO A 234 -18.94 -9.14 3.92
N GLU A 235 -19.55 -8.16 4.58
CA GLU A 235 -19.33 -7.82 6.00
C GLU A 235 -17.88 -7.51 6.36
N ALA A 236 -16.99 -7.35 5.38
CA ALA A 236 -15.58 -7.06 5.62
C ALA A 236 -15.37 -5.57 5.90
N ASN A 237 -14.64 -5.29 6.97
CA ASN A 237 -14.15 -3.97 7.32
C ASN A 237 -12.90 -3.59 6.48
N HIS A 238 -12.33 -2.43 6.75
CA HIS A 238 -11.17 -1.87 6.03
C HIS A 238 -9.95 -2.79 5.97
N THR A 239 -9.74 -3.63 6.98
CA THR A 239 -8.59 -4.54 7.11
C THR A 239 -8.99 -6.01 6.91
N PHE A 240 -10.20 -6.26 6.40
CA PHE A 240 -10.73 -7.59 6.13
C PHE A 240 -10.66 -8.53 7.36
N GLY A 241 -10.99 -7.98 8.55
CA GLY A 241 -10.99 -8.70 9.81
C GLY A 241 -9.63 -8.73 10.54
N ALA A 242 -8.55 -8.26 9.93
CA ALA A 242 -7.26 -8.16 10.60
C ALA A 242 -7.23 -7.02 11.63
N THR A 243 -6.46 -7.22 12.69
CA THR A 243 -6.20 -6.22 13.76
C THR A 243 -4.72 -6.17 14.12
N GLN A 244 -4.29 -5.10 14.77
CA GLN A 244 -2.94 -5.00 15.33
C GLN A 244 -3.04 -4.84 16.86
N PRO A 245 -2.42 -5.70 17.68
CA PRO A 245 -1.68 -6.90 17.27
C PRO A 245 -2.59 -8.02 16.74
N TRP A 246 -2.01 -8.96 16.00
CA TRP A 246 -2.66 -10.18 15.57
C TRP A 246 -2.06 -11.39 16.31
N ASN A 247 -2.91 -12.13 17.04
CA ASN A 247 -2.46 -13.20 17.93
C ASN A 247 -2.85 -14.60 17.43
N SER A 248 -3.44 -14.71 16.24
CA SER A 248 -3.78 -15.99 15.61
C SER A 248 -2.68 -16.44 14.64
N ASN A 249 -2.53 -17.75 14.48
CA ASN A 249 -1.67 -18.36 13.45
C ASN A 249 -2.40 -18.52 12.10
N PHE A 250 -3.63 -18.05 11.99
CA PHE A 250 -4.46 -18.15 10.79
C PHE A 250 -4.90 -16.75 10.35
N LEU A 251 -5.07 -16.57 9.05
CA LEU A 251 -5.70 -15.38 8.51
C LEU A 251 -7.17 -15.27 8.94
N PRO A 252 -7.71 -14.05 9.15
CA PRO A 252 -9.16 -13.89 9.26
C PRO A 252 -9.84 -14.34 7.95
N CYS A 253 -11.07 -14.85 8.05
CA CYS A 253 -11.77 -15.44 6.90
C CYS A 253 -11.85 -14.48 5.71
N GLN A 254 -12.27 -13.23 5.94
CA GLN A 254 -12.39 -12.25 4.86
C GLN A 254 -11.04 -11.93 4.20
N LEU A 255 -9.95 -11.84 4.98
CA LEU A 255 -8.62 -11.62 4.41
C LEU A 255 -8.11 -12.85 3.66
N ASN A 256 -8.47 -14.06 4.10
CA ASN A 256 -8.17 -15.28 3.35
C ASN A 256 -8.85 -15.25 1.97
N ASP A 257 -10.14 -14.88 1.91
CA ASP A 257 -10.87 -14.73 0.64
C ASP A 257 -10.20 -13.69 -0.29
N VAL A 258 -9.75 -12.57 0.27
CA VAL A 258 -9.00 -11.53 -0.46
C VAL A 258 -7.70 -12.10 -1.04
N CYS A 259 -6.97 -12.88 -0.26
CA CYS A 259 -5.74 -13.54 -0.71
C CYS A 259 -6.03 -14.55 -1.83
N ASP A 260 -7.06 -15.38 -1.69
CA ASP A 260 -7.44 -16.39 -2.68
C ASP A 260 -7.82 -15.76 -4.02
N ILE A 261 -8.67 -14.73 -4.00
CA ILE A 261 -9.04 -13.96 -5.20
C ILE A 261 -7.80 -13.37 -5.87
N THR A 262 -6.90 -12.78 -5.07
CA THR A 262 -5.69 -12.15 -5.60
C THR A 262 -4.73 -13.18 -6.21
N ILE A 263 -4.52 -14.32 -5.54
CA ILE A 263 -3.64 -15.39 -6.03
C ILE A 263 -4.19 -15.98 -7.32
N GLN A 264 -5.49 -16.27 -7.38
CA GLN A 264 -6.15 -16.75 -8.59
C GLN A 264 -5.97 -15.76 -9.74
N PHE A 265 -6.25 -14.47 -9.51
CA PHE A 265 -6.07 -13.41 -10.50
C PHE A 265 -4.63 -13.33 -11.03
N ILE A 266 -3.62 -13.43 -10.16
CA ILE A 266 -2.21 -13.40 -10.56
C ILE A 266 -1.88 -14.64 -11.40
N HIS A 267 -2.29 -15.84 -10.98
CA HIS A 267 -2.06 -17.07 -11.75
C HIS A 267 -2.71 -17.05 -13.14
N GLU A 268 -3.93 -16.52 -13.25
CA GLU A 268 -4.60 -16.31 -14.55
C GLU A 268 -3.81 -15.32 -15.42
N THR A 269 -3.28 -14.24 -14.83
CA THR A 269 -2.46 -13.25 -15.55
C THR A 269 -1.13 -13.81 -16.04
N ILE A 270 -0.50 -14.72 -15.30
CA ILE A 270 0.77 -15.38 -15.68
C ILE A 270 0.58 -16.31 -16.89
N GLN A 271 -0.62 -16.88 -17.06
CA GLN A 271 -0.93 -17.83 -18.15
C GLN A 271 -1.26 -17.13 -19.49
N LEU A 272 -1.47 -15.80 -19.48
CA LEU A 272 -1.72 -15.00 -20.68
C LEU A 272 -0.42 -14.58 -21.36
#